data_60d9f11be97a9a00998225f9af1bddc9
#
_entry.id   60d9f11be97a9a00998225f9af1bddc9
#
_cell.length_a   1.000
_cell.length_b   1.000
_cell.length_c   1.000
_cell.angle_alpha   90.00
_cell.angle_beta   90.00
_cell.angle_gamma   90.00
#
_symmetry.space_group_name_H-M   'P 1'
#
loop_
_entity.id
_entity.type
_entity.pdbx_description
1 polymer ?
#
loop_
_entity_poly.entity_id
_entity_poly.type
_entity_poly.pdbx_seq_one_letter_code
_entity_poly.pdbx_strand_id
1 'polypeptide(L)'
;MVSFANISKHYGNKILYRNGSFQLNPGEKVGLVGPNGAGKTTIFRILTGEEGFDTGQVSKSDKIVIGYFSQALEDMKGRSVLDEVKSAAGALPEIQKQLLGYEAKLAEPMEDDEMMKVLEVYGELQADFERLGGYDLDSRAAEIVTGLGIAPADHGR
;
A
#
# COMPACT_ATOMS: atom_id res chain seq x y z
N MET A 1 -14.00 3.71 10.13
CA MET A 1 -14.63 2.60 10.85
C MET A 1 -14.45 1.33 10.04
N VAL A 2 -14.03 0.26 10.69
CA VAL A 2 -13.92 -1.09 10.13
C VAL A 2 -14.79 -2.01 10.99
N SER A 3 -15.60 -2.88 10.38
CA SER A 3 -16.42 -3.81 11.13
C SER A 3 -16.39 -5.21 10.52
N PHE A 4 -16.42 -6.19 11.40
CA PHE A 4 -16.61 -7.59 11.10
C PHE A 4 -17.97 -8.01 11.67
N ALA A 5 -18.81 -8.59 10.84
CA ALA A 5 -20.15 -9.03 11.25
C ALA A 5 -20.32 -10.52 10.96
N ASN A 6 -20.54 -11.32 12.02
CA ASN A 6 -20.81 -12.75 11.96
C ASN A 6 -19.78 -13.56 11.12
N ILE A 7 -18.50 -13.17 11.19
CA ILE A 7 -17.44 -13.85 10.46
C ILE A 7 -17.22 -15.24 11.01
N SER A 8 -17.25 -16.22 10.10
CA SER A 8 -16.80 -17.59 10.40
C SER A 8 -15.66 -17.96 9.45
N LYS A 9 -14.68 -18.68 9.98
CA LYS A 9 -13.54 -19.19 9.23
C LYS A 9 -13.14 -20.55 9.74
N HIS A 10 -12.91 -21.48 8.82
CA HIS A 10 -12.37 -22.81 9.13
C HIS A 10 -11.27 -23.20 8.12
N TYR A 11 -10.40 -24.10 8.52
CA TYR A 11 -9.44 -24.79 7.66
C TYR A 11 -9.66 -26.29 7.79
N GLY A 12 -10.28 -26.90 6.77
CA GLY A 12 -10.72 -28.27 6.84
C GLY A 12 -11.66 -28.48 8.06
N ASN A 13 -11.27 -29.34 8.97
CA ASN A 13 -12.06 -29.63 10.20
C ASN A 13 -11.77 -28.66 11.36
N LYS A 14 -10.80 -27.76 11.22
CA LYS A 14 -10.42 -26.83 12.28
C LYS A 14 -11.18 -25.51 12.14
N ILE A 15 -12.08 -25.25 13.09
CA ILE A 15 -12.79 -23.98 13.19
C ILE A 15 -11.88 -22.97 13.90
N LEU A 16 -11.63 -21.81 13.27
CA LEU A 16 -10.93 -20.69 13.90
C LEU A 16 -11.91 -19.74 14.59
N TYR A 17 -12.94 -19.32 13.86
CA TYR A 17 -13.98 -18.42 14.37
C TYR A 17 -15.36 -18.97 13.99
N ARG A 18 -16.33 -18.68 14.83
CA ARG A 18 -17.76 -18.95 14.57
C ARG A 18 -18.57 -17.72 14.95
N ASN A 19 -19.20 -17.10 13.96
CA ASN A 19 -20.06 -15.91 14.13
C ASN A 19 -19.38 -14.77 14.92
N GLY A 20 -18.08 -14.56 14.73
CA GLY A 20 -17.34 -13.50 15.38
C GLY A 20 -17.73 -12.11 14.85
N SER A 21 -18.01 -11.18 15.74
CA SER A 21 -18.34 -9.80 15.36
C SER A 21 -17.56 -8.83 16.24
N PHE A 22 -16.97 -7.80 15.61
CA PHE A 22 -16.35 -6.70 16.32
C PHE A 22 -16.26 -5.47 15.39
N GLN A 23 -16.02 -4.33 15.98
CA GLN A 23 -15.91 -3.07 15.28
C GLN A 23 -14.72 -2.28 15.79
N LEU A 24 -14.03 -1.59 14.87
CA LEU A 24 -12.93 -0.65 15.16
C LEU A 24 -13.40 0.74 14.78
N ASN A 25 -13.42 1.65 15.75
CA ASN A 25 -13.78 3.03 15.54
C ASN A 25 -12.52 3.91 15.31
N PRO A 26 -12.68 5.09 14.70
CA PRO A 26 -11.57 6.03 14.56
C PRO A 26 -10.93 6.35 15.91
N GLY A 27 -9.59 6.35 15.97
CA GLY A 27 -8.81 6.65 17.18
C GLY A 27 -8.70 5.51 18.19
N GLU A 28 -9.40 4.39 18.00
CA GLU A 28 -9.27 3.23 18.90
C GLU A 28 -7.94 2.49 18.70
N LYS A 29 -7.38 2.02 19.82
CA LYS A 29 -6.24 1.10 19.87
C LYS A 29 -6.73 -0.21 20.46
N VAL A 30 -6.71 -1.27 19.65
CA VAL A 30 -7.25 -2.59 20.04
C VAL A 30 -6.14 -3.63 20.04
N GLY A 31 -6.04 -4.39 21.12
CA GLY A 31 -5.15 -5.55 21.22
C GLY A 31 -5.90 -6.85 20.93
N LEU A 32 -5.41 -7.63 19.96
CA LEU A 32 -5.92 -8.98 19.68
C LEU A 32 -5.04 -10.00 20.39
N VAL A 33 -5.58 -10.64 21.41
CA VAL A 33 -4.88 -11.62 22.26
C VAL A 33 -5.45 -13.03 22.11
N GLY A 34 -4.62 -14.02 22.29
CA GLY A 34 -5.01 -15.43 22.21
C GLY A 34 -3.80 -16.36 22.01
N PRO A 35 -3.96 -17.67 22.18
CA PRO A 35 -2.89 -18.65 21.99
C PRO A 35 -2.41 -18.72 20.53
N ASN A 36 -1.26 -19.36 20.31
CA ASN A 36 -0.75 -19.61 18.96
C ASN A 36 -1.73 -20.52 18.20
N GLY A 37 -1.96 -20.19 16.93
CA GLY A 37 -2.92 -20.91 16.09
C GLY A 37 -4.39 -20.56 16.34
N ALA A 38 -4.71 -19.55 17.18
CA ALA A 38 -6.08 -19.07 17.39
C ALA A 38 -6.63 -18.24 16.21
N GLY A 39 -5.81 -17.97 15.20
CA GLY A 39 -6.25 -17.25 14.01
C GLY A 39 -5.99 -15.73 14.03
N LYS A 40 -5.21 -15.20 14.99
CA LYS A 40 -4.92 -13.77 15.07
C LYS A 40 -4.42 -13.18 13.73
N THR A 41 -3.45 -13.83 13.12
CA THR A 41 -2.91 -13.43 11.81
C THR A 41 -3.95 -13.55 10.69
N THR A 42 -4.85 -14.54 10.78
CA THR A 42 -5.92 -14.73 9.79
C THR A 42 -6.90 -13.55 9.78
N ILE A 43 -7.22 -12.97 10.95
CA ILE A 43 -8.04 -11.74 11.01
C ILE A 43 -7.38 -10.59 10.23
N PHE A 44 -6.07 -10.39 10.40
CA PHE A 44 -5.36 -9.35 9.67
C PHE A 44 -5.35 -9.62 8.16
N ARG A 45 -5.11 -10.86 7.73
CA ARG A 45 -5.16 -11.24 6.32
C ARG A 45 -6.55 -11.10 5.71
N ILE A 46 -7.61 -11.39 6.46
CA ILE A 46 -8.99 -11.12 6.02
C ILE A 46 -9.22 -9.62 5.85
N LEU A 47 -8.70 -8.80 6.76
CA LEU A 47 -8.82 -7.34 6.71
C LEU A 47 -8.07 -6.73 5.51
N THR A 48 -6.87 -7.24 5.20
CA THR A 48 -6.07 -6.82 4.03
C THR A 48 -6.60 -7.38 2.72
N GLY A 49 -7.47 -8.40 2.76
CA GLY A 49 -8.00 -9.08 1.57
C GLY A 49 -7.12 -10.21 1.04
N GLU A 50 -6.04 -10.55 1.75
CA GLU A 50 -5.15 -11.66 1.40
C GLU A 50 -5.79 -13.03 1.64
N GLU A 51 -6.80 -13.07 2.50
CA GLU A 51 -7.50 -14.30 2.88
C GLU A 51 -9.02 -14.10 2.87
N GLY A 52 -9.75 -15.12 2.39
CA GLY A 52 -11.20 -15.14 2.44
C GLY A 52 -11.74 -15.66 3.76
N PHE A 53 -13.03 -15.50 3.97
CA PHE A 53 -13.81 -16.05 5.09
C PHE A 53 -15.00 -16.86 4.55
N ASP A 54 -15.55 -17.75 5.38
CA ASP A 54 -16.59 -18.69 4.93
C ASP A 54 -17.98 -18.06 4.98
N THR A 55 -18.29 -17.32 6.04
CA THR A 55 -19.56 -16.59 6.20
C THR A 55 -19.34 -15.28 6.92
N GLY A 56 -20.29 -14.36 6.77
CA GLY A 56 -20.28 -13.06 7.40
C GLY A 56 -19.97 -11.92 6.44
N GLN A 57 -19.61 -10.78 6.98
CA GLN A 57 -19.31 -9.58 6.21
C GLN A 57 -18.19 -8.77 6.87
N VAL A 58 -17.28 -8.25 6.04
CA VAL A 58 -16.30 -7.22 6.44
C VAL A 58 -16.67 -5.92 5.75
N SER A 59 -16.84 -4.86 6.52
CA SER A 59 -17.14 -3.53 6.02
C SER A 59 -16.03 -2.55 6.40
N LYS A 60 -15.50 -1.85 5.42
CA LYS A 60 -14.55 -0.76 5.60
C LYS A 60 -14.90 0.40 4.68
N SER A 61 -14.63 1.63 5.11
CA SER A 61 -14.78 2.79 4.22
C SER A 61 -13.71 2.76 3.13
N ASP A 62 -14.09 3.13 1.90
CA ASP A 62 -13.16 3.20 0.75
C ASP A 62 -12.01 4.19 0.96
N LYS A 63 -12.18 5.13 1.90
CA LYS A 63 -11.14 6.11 2.26
C LYS A 63 -10.11 5.58 3.26
N ILE A 64 -10.29 4.36 3.78
CA ILE A 64 -9.36 3.79 4.76
C ILE A 64 -8.20 3.11 4.02
N VAL A 65 -7.00 3.60 4.29
CA VAL A 65 -5.74 2.93 3.93
C VAL A 65 -5.33 2.04 5.09
N ILE A 66 -5.11 0.76 4.81
CA ILE A 66 -4.69 -0.23 5.80
C ILE A 66 -3.20 -0.48 5.63
N GLY A 67 -2.40 -0.10 6.62
CA GLY A 67 -1.01 -0.53 6.73
C GLY A 67 -0.93 -1.84 7.54
N TYR A 68 -0.29 -2.86 7.00
CA TYR A 68 -0.06 -4.12 7.68
C TYR A 68 1.44 -4.40 7.83
N PHE A 69 1.89 -4.51 9.09
CA PHE A 69 3.25 -4.90 9.38
C PHE A 69 3.31 -6.42 9.61
N SER A 70 3.82 -7.13 8.60
CA SER A 70 3.98 -8.59 8.64
C SER A 70 5.22 -9.00 9.43
N GLN A 71 5.13 -10.14 10.13
CA GLN A 71 6.30 -10.78 10.72
C GLN A 71 7.13 -11.56 9.67
N ALA A 72 6.55 -11.86 8.50
CA ALA A 72 7.28 -12.49 7.41
C ALA A 72 8.17 -11.45 6.73
N LEU A 73 9.47 -11.71 6.71
CA LEU A 73 10.41 -10.97 5.88
C LEU A 73 10.20 -11.45 4.45
N GLU A 74 9.67 -10.59 3.61
CA GLU A 74 9.70 -10.82 2.17
C GLU A 74 11.15 -10.71 1.68
N ASP A 75 11.53 -11.53 0.73
CA ASP A 75 12.86 -11.48 0.10
C ASP A 75 12.98 -10.17 -0.71
N MET A 76 13.47 -9.12 -0.07
CA MET A 76 13.73 -7.82 -0.68
C MET A 76 14.99 -7.89 -1.56
N LYS A 77 14.96 -8.65 -2.65
CA LYS A 77 16.10 -8.80 -3.55
C LYS A 77 16.05 -7.81 -4.70
N GLY A 78 17.14 -7.11 -4.93
CA GLY A 78 17.39 -6.35 -6.15
C GLY A 78 16.91 -4.90 -6.14
N ARG A 79 16.42 -4.37 -5.02
CA ARG A 79 16.10 -2.95 -4.84
C ARG A 79 16.95 -2.34 -3.74
N SER A 80 17.27 -1.07 -3.85
CA SER A 80 17.84 -0.33 -2.75
C SER A 80 16.82 -0.11 -1.63
N VAL A 81 17.29 0.12 -0.39
CA VAL A 81 16.41 0.44 0.75
C VAL A 81 15.52 1.66 0.43
N LEU A 82 16.09 2.66 -0.22
CA LEU A 82 15.36 3.86 -0.60
C LEU A 82 14.26 3.56 -1.64
N ASP A 83 14.56 2.74 -2.65
CA ASP A 83 13.59 2.36 -3.67
C ASP A 83 12.47 1.49 -3.09
N GLU A 84 12.77 0.63 -2.11
CA GLU A 84 11.76 -0.16 -1.42
C GLU A 84 10.79 0.73 -0.66
N VAL A 85 11.28 1.73 0.09
CA VAL A 85 10.43 2.70 0.79
C VAL A 85 9.61 3.53 -0.20
N LYS A 86 10.19 3.98 -1.31
CA LYS A 86 9.48 4.72 -2.35
C LYS A 86 8.39 3.87 -3.02
N SER A 87 8.63 2.58 -3.21
CA SER A 87 7.64 1.68 -3.82
C SER A 87 6.32 1.58 -3.02
N ALA A 88 6.37 1.86 -1.72
CA ALA A 88 5.20 1.89 -0.85
C ALA A 88 4.39 3.21 -0.94
N ALA A 89 4.80 4.18 -1.75
CA ALA A 89 4.16 5.49 -1.87
C ALA A 89 2.89 5.48 -2.75
N GLY A 90 2.15 4.40 -2.77
CA GLY A 90 0.87 4.27 -3.49
C GLY A 90 1.01 4.43 -5.00
N ALA A 91 0.30 5.40 -5.59
CA ALA A 91 0.31 5.63 -7.04
C ALA A 91 1.54 6.39 -7.55
N LEU A 92 2.31 7.04 -6.68
CA LEU A 92 3.41 7.93 -7.08
C LEU A 92 4.48 7.27 -7.96
N PRO A 93 4.97 6.06 -7.67
CA PRO A 93 5.97 5.40 -8.52
C PRO A 93 5.46 5.14 -9.95
N GLU A 94 4.20 4.79 -10.10
CA GLU A 94 3.61 4.55 -11.43
C GLU A 94 3.39 5.85 -12.19
N ILE A 95 2.91 6.90 -11.51
CA ILE A 95 2.77 8.24 -12.11
C ILE A 95 4.14 8.76 -12.56
N GLN A 96 5.18 8.62 -11.76
CA GLN A 96 6.54 9.03 -12.10
C GLN A 96 7.06 8.31 -13.33
N LYS A 97 6.83 7.00 -13.42
CA LYS A 97 7.21 6.19 -14.58
C LYS A 97 6.48 6.64 -15.86
N GLN A 98 5.19 6.97 -15.74
CA GLN A 98 4.40 7.48 -16.87
C GLN A 98 4.90 8.86 -17.31
N LEU A 99 5.19 9.78 -16.37
CA LEU A 99 5.76 11.08 -16.68
C LEU A 99 7.05 10.96 -17.49
N LEU A 100 8.00 10.11 -17.05
CA LEU A 100 9.24 9.85 -17.79
C LEU A 100 8.97 9.28 -19.19
N GLY A 101 7.97 8.41 -19.35
CA GLY A 101 7.56 7.89 -20.65
C GLY A 101 7.01 8.97 -21.58
N TYR A 102 6.19 9.88 -21.07
CA TYR A 102 5.66 11.01 -21.84
C TYR A 102 6.71 12.05 -22.16
N GLU A 103 7.67 12.33 -21.25
CA GLU A 103 8.82 13.20 -21.53
C GLU A 103 9.67 12.65 -22.68
N ALA A 104 9.96 11.35 -22.67
CA ALA A 104 10.69 10.71 -23.76
C ALA A 104 9.91 10.82 -25.10
N LYS A 105 8.59 10.62 -25.06
CA LYS A 105 7.72 10.74 -26.24
C LYS A 105 7.69 12.16 -26.78
N LEU A 106 7.61 13.19 -25.91
CA LEU A 106 7.63 14.60 -26.30
C LEU A 106 8.99 15.05 -26.91
N ALA A 107 10.06 14.30 -26.64
CA ALA A 107 11.37 14.56 -27.28
C ALA A 107 11.48 14.06 -28.72
N GLU A 108 10.52 13.25 -29.17
CA GLU A 108 10.46 12.73 -30.55
C GLU A 108 9.61 13.65 -31.44
N PRO A 109 9.94 13.77 -32.75
CA PRO A 109 9.09 14.49 -33.69
C PRO A 109 7.71 13.83 -33.81
N MET A 110 6.64 14.62 -33.69
CA MET A 110 5.27 14.14 -33.83
C MET A 110 4.37 15.18 -34.50
N GLU A 111 3.20 14.78 -34.96
CA GLU A 111 2.19 15.66 -35.54
C GLU A 111 1.55 16.54 -34.44
N ASP A 112 1.13 17.75 -34.81
CA ASP A 112 0.59 18.75 -33.85
C ASP A 112 -0.61 18.22 -33.04
N ASP A 113 -1.51 17.47 -33.69
CA ASP A 113 -2.68 16.87 -33.04
C ASP A 113 -2.30 15.79 -32.01
N GLU A 114 -1.23 15.05 -32.27
CA GLU A 114 -0.71 14.06 -31.33
C GLU A 114 0.01 14.74 -30.17
N MET A 115 0.80 15.77 -30.44
CA MET A 115 1.49 16.57 -29.44
C MET A 115 0.51 17.17 -28.44
N MET A 116 -0.61 17.74 -28.89
CA MET A 116 -1.62 18.31 -28.01
C MET A 116 -2.20 17.29 -27.04
N LYS A 117 -2.52 16.07 -27.54
CA LYS A 117 -3.03 14.98 -26.67
C LYS A 117 -2.02 14.50 -25.65
N VAL A 118 -0.75 14.39 -26.06
CA VAL A 118 0.35 13.99 -25.17
C VAL A 118 0.56 15.04 -24.07
N LEU A 119 0.52 16.33 -24.41
CA LEU A 119 0.67 17.43 -23.46
C LEU A 119 -0.51 17.49 -22.46
N GLU A 120 -1.74 17.24 -22.92
CA GLU A 120 -2.91 17.18 -22.03
C GLU A 120 -2.73 16.09 -20.95
N VAL A 121 -2.44 14.84 -21.36
CA VAL A 121 -2.21 13.74 -20.43
C VAL A 121 -1.02 13.97 -19.51
N TYR A 122 0.08 14.51 -20.05
CA TYR A 122 1.26 14.86 -19.27
C TYR A 122 0.93 15.90 -18.20
N GLY A 123 0.15 16.93 -18.53
CA GLY A 123 -0.29 17.96 -17.59
C GLY A 123 -1.16 17.42 -16.46
N GLU A 124 -2.08 16.49 -16.76
CA GLU A 124 -2.90 15.84 -15.74
C GLU A 124 -2.05 14.97 -14.79
N LEU A 125 -1.14 14.19 -15.34
CA LEU A 125 -0.21 13.37 -14.55
C LEU A 125 0.69 14.22 -13.66
N GLN A 126 1.19 15.36 -14.19
CA GLN A 126 2.03 16.29 -13.43
C GLN A 126 1.26 16.90 -12.27
N ALA A 127 0.02 17.33 -12.49
CA ALA A 127 -0.84 17.87 -11.44
C ALA A 127 -1.14 16.81 -10.34
N ASP A 128 -1.38 15.57 -10.73
CA ASP A 128 -1.58 14.48 -9.79
C ASP A 128 -0.32 14.14 -9.00
N PHE A 129 0.84 14.14 -9.65
CA PHE A 129 2.14 13.94 -9.02
C PHE A 129 2.45 15.02 -7.97
N GLU A 130 2.21 16.29 -8.30
CA GLU A 130 2.35 17.40 -7.37
C GLU A 130 1.36 17.28 -6.19
N ARG A 131 0.09 17.06 -6.48
CA ARG A 131 -0.99 16.92 -5.47
C ARG A 131 -0.70 15.79 -4.46
N LEU A 132 -0.07 14.70 -4.89
CA LEU A 132 0.31 13.56 -4.06
C LEU A 132 1.66 13.77 -3.34
N GLY A 133 2.36 14.88 -3.57
CA GLY A 133 3.65 15.19 -2.97
C GLY A 133 4.82 14.45 -3.59
N GLY A 134 4.75 14.18 -4.89
CA GLY A 134 5.76 13.41 -5.62
C GLY A 134 7.14 14.07 -5.64
N TYR A 135 7.21 15.41 -5.68
CA TYR A 135 8.48 16.14 -5.63
C TYR A 135 9.22 16.00 -4.30
N ASP A 136 8.51 15.72 -3.20
CA ASP A 136 9.08 15.53 -1.88
C ASP A 136 9.35 14.05 -1.55
N LEU A 137 9.00 13.14 -2.46
CA LEU A 137 9.03 11.69 -2.21
C LEU A 137 10.43 11.21 -1.81
N ASP A 138 11.47 11.64 -2.51
CA ASP A 138 12.86 11.25 -2.25
C ASP A 138 13.33 11.75 -0.89
N SER A 139 13.04 13.00 -0.57
CA SER A 139 13.41 13.61 0.72
C SER A 139 12.71 12.93 1.89
N ARG A 140 11.42 12.66 1.76
CA ARG A 140 10.60 11.98 2.79
C ARG A 140 11.04 10.53 2.97
N ALA A 141 11.33 9.82 1.88
CA ALA A 141 11.84 8.45 1.96
C ALA A 141 13.19 8.41 2.66
N ALA A 142 14.12 9.31 2.31
CA ALA A 142 15.43 9.41 2.96
C ALA A 142 15.34 9.77 4.46
N GLU A 143 14.41 10.66 4.83
CA GLU A 143 14.15 10.99 6.24
C GLU A 143 13.65 9.78 7.02
N ILE A 144 12.71 9.00 6.48
CA ILE A 144 12.19 7.78 7.08
C ILE A 144 13.30 6.76 7.28
N VAL A 145 14.09 6.49 6.25
CA VAL A 145 15.19 5.52 6.30
C VAL A 145 16.25 5.92 7.32
N THR A 146 16.60 7.20 7.37
CA THR A 146 17.52 7.76 8.38
C THR A 146 16.93 7.64 9.78
N GLY A 147 15.64 7.92 9.96
CA GLY A 147 14.92 7.77 11.23
C GLY A 147 14.89 6.33 11.75
N LEU A 148 14.96 5.34 10.85
CA LEU A 148 15.11 3.92 11.18
C LEU A 148 16.56 3.52 11.53
N GLY A 149 17.51 4.46 11.50
CA GLY A 149 18.91 4.23 11.85
C GLY A 149 19.78 3.74 10.69
N ILE A 150 19.31 3.78 9.45
CA ILE A 150 20.09 3.44 8.27
C ILE A 150 20.84 4.69 7.80
N ALA A 151 22.16 4.61 7.77
CA ALA A 151 23.00 5.75 7.39
C ALA A 151 22.79 6.16 5.92
N PRO A 152 22.87 7.47 5.57
CA PRO A 152 22.70 7.93 4.18
C PRO A 152 23.61 7.22 3.15
N ALA A 153 24.80 6.79 3.57
CA ALA A 153 25.72 6.02 2.71
C ALA A 153 25.20 4.62 2.33
N ASP A 154 24.23 4.09 3.08
CA ASP A 154 23.63 2.76 2.89
C ASP A 154 22.25 2.81 2.21
N HIS A 155 21.71 3.99 1.93
CA HIS A 155 20.39 4.16 1.30
C HIS A 155 20.30 3.52 -0.09
N GLY A 156 21.42 3.43 -0.81
CA GLY A 156 21.52 2.85 -2.14
C GLY A 156 21.81 1.34 -2.17
N ARG A 157 21.83 0.67 -1.02
CA ARG A 157 22.09 -0.77 -0.91
C ARG A 157 20.83 -1.60 -0.96
#